data_610e1334e9271fa689db1b31c2b7b12f
#
_entry.id   610e1334e9271fa689db1b31c2b7b12f
#
_cell.length_a   1.000
_cell.length_b   1.000
_cell.length_c   1.000
_cell.angle_alpha   90.00
_cell.angle_beta   90.00
_cell.angle_gamma   90.00
#
_symmetry.space_group_name_H-M   'P 1'
#
loop_
_entity.id
_entity.type
_entity.pdbx_description
1 polymer ?
#
loop_
_entity_poly.entity_id
_entity_poly.type
_entity_poly.pdbx_seq_one_letter_code
_entity_poly.pdbx_strand_id
1 'polypeptide(L)'
;TPGPDTIVFTSDWEPQTSQAIVDRLVDLVSSGSLQPDSYSLGGTVEALEERVASDLGKEAAIWMPTGTLANHLALRRHCGIKSRVVLQEQSHIYHDEGDTLARLSGLNVIPLATDRPYFIADELQVALDQSVDGRVLNPVGVVSIESPVRRQAGQVVPWDEMQAISHLCAEQAIPVHLDGARLYMMSVATGIGIRDYADLFDSVYVSMYKYFGAPFGAVLAGSSEFM
;
A
#
# COMPACT_ATOMS: atom_id res chain seq x y z
N THR A 1 -16.97 -25.70 3.62
CA THR A 1 -16.76 -25.04 2.32
C THR A 1 -18.11 -24.61 1.77
N PRO A 2 -18.25 -23.40 1.24
CA PRO A 2 -19.48 -22.97 0.58
C PRO A 2 -19.87 -23.94 -0.54
N GLY A 3 -21.18 -24.15 -0.74
CA GLY A 3 -21.67 -24.96 -1.87
C GLY A 3 -21.49 -24.25 -3.22
N PRO A 4 -21.62 -24.95 -4.35
CA PRO A 4 -21.38 -24.40 -5.69
C PRO A 4 -22.27 -23.18 -6.04
N ASP A 5 -23.43 -23.07 -5.41
CA ASP A 5 -24.38 -21.97 -5.65
C ASP A 5 -24.27 -20.85 -4.57
N THR A 6 -23.23 -20.88 -3.73
CA THR A 6 -23.07 -19.90 -2.66
C THR A 6 -22.27 -18.71 -3.17
N ILE A 7 -22.86 -17.51 -3.12
CA ILE A 7 -22.12 -16.26 -3.34
C ILE A 7 -21.30 -15.94 -2.08
N VAL A 8 -19.98 -15.81 -2.25
CA VAL A 8 -19.05 -15.56 -1.14
C VAL A 8 -18.58 -14.11 -1.18
N PHE A 9 -18.87 -13.36 -0.11
CA PHE A 9 -18.48 -11.95 0.06
C PHE A 9 -17.32 -11.76 1.05
N THR A 10 -16.57 -12.82 1.35
CA THR A 10 -15.49 -12.76 2.35
C THR A 10 -14.12 -12.41 1.77
N SER A 11 -14.02 -12.28 0.44
CA SER A 11 -12.79 -11.93 -0.26
C SER A 11 -13.06 -10.94 -1.40
N ASP A 12 -12.03 -10.27 -1.86
CA ASP A 12 -12.10 -9.32 -2.98
C ASP A 12 -12.13 -10.02 -4.36
N TRP A 13 -12.04 -11.35 -4.39
CA TRP A 13 -12.04 -12.19 -5.59
C TRP A 13 -12.81 -13.48 -5.34
N GLU A 14 -13.22 -14.14 -6.43
CA GLU A 14 -13.83 -15.47 -6.33
C GLU A 14 -12.88 -16.46 -5.64
N PRO A 15 -13.37 -17.26 -4.68
CA PRO A 15 -12.57 -18.28 -4.03
C PRO A 15 -12.00 -19.25 -5.06
N GLN A 16 -10.67 -19.37 -5.09
CA GLN A 16 -10.00 -20.30 -5.97
C GLN A 16 -9.70 -21.61 -5.23
N THR A 17 -10.01 -22.74 -5.87
CA THR A 17 -9.54 -24.04 -5.38
C THR A 17 -8.05 -24.19 -5.68
N SER A 18 -7.35 -25.02 -4.91
CA SER A 18 -5.95 -25.37 -5.19
C SER A 18 -5.79 -25.93 -6.60
N GLN A 19 -6.78 -26.71 -7.07
CA GLN A 19 -6.76 -27.26 -8.42
C GLN A 19 -6.83 -26.15 -9.48
N ALA A 20 -7.72 -25.17 -9.34
CA ALA A 20 -7.83 -24.05 -10.28
C ALA A 20 -6.53 -23.22 -10.37
N ILE A 21 -5.82 -23.06 -9.26
CA ILE A 21 -4.51 -22.39 -9.24
C ILE A 21 -3.48 -23.21 -10.03
N VAL A 22 -3.43 -24.54 -9.80
CA VAL A 22 -2.51 -25.44 -10.53
C VAL A 22 -2.83 -25.47 -12.01
N ASP A 23 -4.10 -25.60 -12.40
CA ASP A 23 -4.52 -25.63 -13.80
C ASP A 23 -4.09 -24.34 -14.52
N ARG A 24 -4.29 -23.17 -13.89
CA ARG A 24 -3.82 -21.89 -14.43
C ARG A 24 -2.31 -21.85 -14.63
N LEU A 25 -1.52 -22.35 -13.67
CA LEU A 25 -0.06 -22.43 -13.81
C LEU A 25 0.35 -23.35 -14.96
N VAL A 26 -0.32 -24.49 -15.14
CA VAL A 26 -0.11 -25.41 -16.27
C VAL A 26 -0.39 -24.70 -17.60
N ASP A 27 -1.48 -23.95 -17.70
CA ASP A 27 -1.84 -23.18 -18.90
C ASP A 27 -0.80 -22.11 -19.22
N LEU A 28 -0.32 -21.35 -18.20
CA LEU A 28 0.73 -20.34 -18.36
C LEU A 28 2.06 -20.93 -18.82
N VAL A 29 2.43 -22.09 -18.28
CA VAL A 29 3.64 -22.82 -18.72
C VAL A 29 3.48 -23.31 -20.16
N SER A 30 2.33 -23.92 -20.48
CA SER A 30 2.02 -24.51 -21.80
C SER A 30 1.94 -23.45 -22.90
N SER A 31 1.48 -22.24 -22.58
CA SER A 31 1.43 -21.10 -23.50
C SER A 31 2.77 -20.39 -23.68
N GLY A 32 3.81 -20.75 -22.90
CA GLY A 32 5.10 -20.05 -22.89
C GLY A 32 5.05 -18.66 -22.26
N SER A 33 3.98 -18.34 -21.51
CA SER A 33 3.80 -17.04 -20.87
C SER A 33 4.68 -16.85 -19.61
N LEU A 34 5.18 -17.96 -19.04
CA LEU A 34 6.12 -17.91 -17.93
C LEU A 34 7.55 -18.00 -18.44
N GLN A 35 8.32 -16.99 -18.13
CA GLN A 35 9.75 -16.97 -18.43
C GLN A 35 10.54 -17.15 -17.12
N PRO A 36 11.55 -18.02 -17.10
CA PRO A 36 12.41 -18.17 -15.94
C PRO A 36 13.19 -16.88 -15.69
N ASP A 37 13.41 -16.57 -14.43
CA ASP A 37 14.27 -15.46 -14.01
C ASP A 37 15.53 -15.95 -13.26
N SER A 38 16.43 -15.02 -13.00
CA SER A 38 17.57 -15.21 -12.13
C SER A 38 17.55 -14.11 -11.06
N TYR A 39 17.15 -14.45 -9.84
CA TYR A 39 16.99 -13.46 -8.74
C TYR A 39 16.03 -12.33 -9.10
N SER A 40 14.89 -12.66 -9.70
CA SER A 40 13.87 -11.71 -10.22
C SER A 40 14.36 -10.82 -11.37
N LEU A 41 15.42 -11.18 -12.06
CA LEU A 41 15.96 -10.44 -13.19
C LEU A 41 15.75 -11.23 -14.51
N GLY A 42 15.35 -10.54 -15.56
CA GLY A 42 15.25 -11.06 -16.92
C GLY A 42 14.06 -11.97 -17.19
N GLY A 43 13.04 -12.01 -16.30
CA GLY A 43 11.93 -12.93 -16.46
C GLY A 43 10.55 -12.34 -16.11
N THR A 44 9.65 -13.22 -15.74
CA THR A 44 8.24 -12.84 -15.47
C THR A 44 8.09 -11.91 -14.28
N VAL A 45 8.93 -12.00 -13.26
CA VAL A 45 8.88 -11.12 -12.10
C VAL A 45 9.27 -9.70 -12.47
N GLU A 46 10.39 -9.52 -13.18
CA GLU A 46 10.82 -8.21 -13.69
C GLU A 46 9.75 -7.57 -14.58
N ALA A 47 9.16 -8.35 -15.49
CA ALA A 47 8.07 -7.87 -16.34
C ALA A 47 6.82 -7.42 -15.54
N LEU A 48 6.52 -8.08 -14.41
CA LEU A 48 5.46 -7.63 -13.50
C LEU A 48 5.83 -6.31 -12.82
N GLU A 49 7.06 -6.18 -12.34
CA GLU A 49 7.56 -4.98 -11.69
C GLU A 49 7.54 -3.77 -12.63
N GLU A 50 8.06 -3.93 -13.85
CA GLU A 50 8.01 -2.91 -14.90
C GLU A 50 6.56 -2.53 -15.26
N ARG A 51 5.68 -3.51 -15.37
CA ARG A 51 4.28 -3.27 -15.68
C ARG A 51 3.60 -2.45 -14.60
N VAL A 52 3.76 -2.80 -13.32
CA VAL A 52 3.15 -2.08 -12.20
C VAL A 52 3.75 -0.68 -12.06
N ALA A 53 5.07 -0.53 -12.20
CA ALA A 53 5.72 0.78 -12.22
C ALA A 53 5.12 1.68 -13.32
N SER A 54 5.00 1.15 -14.54
CA SER A 54 4.41 1.86 -15.67
C SER A 54 2.94 2.23 -15.44
N ASP A 55 2.12 1.31 -14.92
CA ASP A 55 0.70 1.56 -14.66
C ASP A 55 0.51 2.67 -13.61
N LEU A 56 1.37 2.70 -12.59
CA LEU A 56 1.35 3.70 -11.50
C LEU A 56 2.09 5.01 -11.84
N GLY A 57 2.79 5.08 -12.97
CA GLY A 57 3.63 6.23 -13.31
C GLY A 57 4.86 6.40 -12.40
N LYS A 58 5.31 5.33 -11.76
CA LYS A 58 6.51 5.31 -10.91
C LYS A 58 7.74 4.87 -11.70
N GLU A 59 8.94 5.27 -11.22
CA GLU A 59 10.19 4.95 -11.90
C GLU A 59 10.58 3.48 -11.77
N ALA A 60 10.25 2.87 -10.62
CA ALA A 60 10.58 1.50 -10.32
C ALA A 60 9.53 0.84 -9.42
N ALA A 61 9.51 -0.48 -9.44
CA ALA A 61 8.72 -1.28 -8.51
C ALA A 61 9.47 -2.56 -8.17
N ILE A 62 9.14 -3.14 -7.01
CA ILE A 62 9.70 -4.41 -6.56
C ILE A 62 8.59 -5.33 -6.04
N TRP A 63 8.63 -6.58 -6.46
CA TRP A 63 7.73 -7.62 -5.95
C TRP A 63 8.14 -8.06 -4.54
N MET A 64 7.15 -8.28 -3.70
CA MET A 64 7.31 -8.74 -2.31
C MET A 64 6.32 -9.85 -1.98
N PRO A 65 6.67 -10.78 -1.08
CA PRO A 65 5.79 -11.91 -0.74
C PRO A 65 4.50 -11.48 -0.02
N THR A 66 4.50 -10.37 0.70
CA THR A 66 3.33 -9.90 1.46
C THR A 66 3.20 -8.37 1.45
N GLY A 67 1.95 -7.87 1.58
CA GLY A 67 1.68 -6.45 1.77
C GLY A 67 2.24 -5.90 3.07
N THR A 68 2.19 -6.67 4.15
CA THR A 68 2.81 -6.32 5.44
C THR A 68 4.30 -6.01 5.28
N LEU A 69 5.03 -6.82 4.51
CA LEU A 69 6.45 -6.56 4.24
C LEU A 69 6.63 -5.29 3.39
N ALA A 70 5.79 -5.10 2.37
CA ALA A 70 5.85 -3.92 1.52
C ALA A 70 5.62 -2.63 2.31
N ASN A 71 4.54 -2.56 3.10
CA ASN A 71 4.24 -1.43 3.98
C ASN A 71 5.38 -1.19 4.98
N HIS A 72 5.82 -2.25 5.66
CA HIS A 72 6.87 -2.14 6.68
C HIS A 72 8.17 -1.56 6.09
N LEU A 73 8.64 -2.09 4.96
CA LEU A 73 9.88 -1.61 4.32
C LEU A 73 9.72 -0.19 3.77
N ALA A 74 8.56 0.15 3.21
CA ALA A 74 8.29 1.50 2.73
C ALA A 74 8.38 2.52 3.87
N LEU A 75 7.69 2.29 4.97
CA LEU A 75 7.69 3.21 6.11
C LEU A 75 9.06 3.31 6.78
N ARG A 76 9.75 2.18 6.95
CA ARG A 76 11.12 2.16 7.47
C ARG A 76 12.08 2.95 6.59
N ARG A 77 12.02 2.78 5.28
CA ARG A 77 12.88 3.46 4.30
C ARG A 77 12.64 4.97 4.32
N HIS A 78 11.37 5.40 4.30
CA HIS A 78 11.00 6.82 4.36
C HIS A 78 11.39 7.48 5.68
N CYS A 79 11.20 6.80 6.81
CA CYS A 79 11.58 7.34 8.11
C CYS A 79 13.08 7.62 8.23
N GLY A 80 13.93 6.79 7.64
CA GLY A 80 15.37 6.91 7.78
C GLY A 80 15.80 6.91 9.26
N ILE A 81 16.34 8.02 9.74
CA ILE A 81 16.73 8.20 11.15
C ILE A 81 15.59 8.73 12.04
N LYS A 82 14.48 9.19 11.45
CA LYS A 82 13.31 9.63 12.20
C LYS A 82 12.53 8.38 12.67
N SER A 83 11.75 8.52 13.73
CA SER A 83 11.11 7.37 14.35
C SER A 83 9.58 7.46 14.41
N ARG A 84 8.97 8.52 13.87
CA ARG A 84 7.52 8.70 13.96
C ARG A 84 6.84 8.53 12.62
N VAL A 85 5.74 7.77 12.64
CA VAL A 85 4.85 7.51 11.51
C VAL A 85 3.46 8.01 11.87
N VAL A 86 2.88 8.87 11.04
CA VAL A 86 1.46 9.23 11.13
C VAL A 86 0.64 8.34 10.20
N LEU A 87 -0.47 7.81 10.69
CA LEU A 87 -1.41 7.01 9.89
C LEU A 87 -2.82 7.06 10.47
N GLN A 88 -3.80 6.54 9.71
CA GLN A 88 -5.16 6.39 10.22
C GLN A 88 -5.20 5.34 11.32
N GLU A 89 -5.89 5.63 12.42
CA GLU A 89 -6.10 4.65 13.49
C GLU A 89 -6.80 3.39 12.94
N GLN A 90 -7.73 3.52 12.01
CA GLN A 90 -8.44 2.38 11.38
C GLN A 90 -7.67 1.70 10.24
N SER A 91 -6.38 2.03 10.03
CA SER A 91 -5.58 1.39 8.99
C SER A 91 -5.22 -0.07 9.29
N HIS A 92 -4.99 -0.84 8.23
CA HIS A 92 -4.46 -2.20 8.29
C HIS A 92 -3.11 -2.26 9.03
N ILE A 93 -2.24 -1.29 8.76
CA ILE A 93 -0.90 -1.20 9.38
C ILE A 93 -1.02 -1.12 10.91
N TYR A 94 -1.97 -0.36 11.41
CA TYR A 94 -2.15 -0.18 12.86
C TYR A 94 -2.73 -1.42 13.54
N HIS A 95 -3.74 -2.05 12.94
CA HIS A 95 -4.48 -3.14 13.59
C HIS A 95 -4.08 -4.55 13.20
N ASP A 96 -3.64 -4.76 11.96
CA ASP A 96 -3.59 -6.10 11.37
C ASP A 96 -2.15 -6.57 11.01
N GLU A 97 -1.12 -5.78 11.32
CA GLU A 97 0.29 -6.13 11.02
C GLU A 97 1.12 -6.52 12.25
N GLY A 98 0.49 -6.70 13.43
CA GLY A 98 1.13 -7.24 14.63
C GLY A 98 2.24 -6.35 15.21
N ASP A 99 2.06 -5.02 15.19
CA ASP A 99 3.01 -4.03 15.69
C ASP A 99 4.41 -4.11 15.02
N THR A 100 4.47 -4.55 13.76
CA THR A 100 5.75 -4.75 13.05
C THR A 100 6.61 -3.49 13.04
N LEU A 101 6.01 -2.31 12.90
CA LEU A 101 6.73 -1.03 12.91
C LEU A 101 7.52 -0.82 14.20
N ALA A 102 6.88 -1.03 15.35
CA ALA A 102 7.50 -0.88 16.65
C ALA A 102 8.50 -2.01 16.94
N ARG A 103 8.09 -3.27 16.68
CA ARG A 103 8.86 -4.47 17.07
C ARG A 103 10.11 -4.70 16.21
N LEU A 104 10.06 -4.40 14.92
CA LEU A 104 11.16 -4.68 14.00
C LEU A 104 12.01 -3.46 13.67
N SER A 105 11.44 -2.25 13.73
CA SER A 105 12.13 -1.04 13.30
C SER A 105 12.15 0.09 14.34
N GLY A 106 11.54 -0.10 15.51
CA GLY A 106 11.50 0.93 16.56
C GLY A 106 10.72 2.20 16.15
N LEU A 107 9.80 2.07 15.19
CA LEU A 107 8.99 3.18 14.73
C LEU A 107 7.78 3.38 15.64
N ASN A 108 7.54 4.62 16.02
CA ASN A 108 6.43 5.01 16.89
C ASN A 108 5.28 5.54 16.06
N VAL A 109 4.12 4.92 16.18
CA VAL A 109 2.93 5.32 15.43
C VAL A 109 2.20 6.45 16.15
N ILE A 110 1.77 7.45 15.40
CA ILE A 110 0.83 8.50 15.80
C ILE A 110 -0.48 8.22 15.04
N PRO A 111 -1.45 7.51 15.65
CA PRO A 111 -2.71 7.23 15.00
C PRO A 111 -3.62 8.46 15.05
N LEU A 112 -4.21 8.83 13.91
CA LEU A 112 -5.18 9.91 13.79
C LEU A 112 -6.54 9.36 13.35
N ALA A 113 -7.58 10.17 13.49
CA ALA A 113 -8.94 9.87 13.07
C ALA A 113 -9.55 8.64 13.76
N THR A 114 -9.56 8.62 15.09
CA THR A 114 -10.20 7.56 15.87
C THR A 114 -11.64 7.31 15.41
N ASP A 115 -11.96 6.04 15.15
CA ASP A 115 -13.28 5.58 14.66
C ASP A 115 -13.74 6.19 13.31
N ARG A 116 -12.86 6.86 12.57
CA ARG A 116 -13.15 7.43 11.25
C ARG A 116 -12.22 6.85 10.17
N PRO A 117 -12.63 6.86 8.89
CA PRO A 117 -11.84 6.29 7.82
C PRO A 117 -10.58 7.11 7.48
N TYR A 118 -10.58 8.42 7.74
CA TYR A 118 -9.46 9.30 7.40
C TYR A 118 -9.36 10.49 8.35
N PHE A 119 -8.17 11.06 8.42
CA PHE A 119 -7.88 12.38 9.00
C PHE A 119 -7.83 13.44 7.89
N ILE A 120 -8.00 14.69 8.25
CA ILE A 120 -7.89 15.84 7.35
C ILE A 120 -6.52 16.52 7.49
N ALA A 121 -6.16 17.39 6.54
CA ALA A 121 -4.87 18.09 6.55
C ALA A 121 -4.66 18.94 7.83
N ASP A 122 -5.70 19.57 8.36
CA ASP A 122 -5.60 20.37 9.60
C ASP A 122 -5.22 19.48 10.82
N GLU A 123 -5.79 18.27 10.92
CA GLU A 123 -5.45 17.33 12.00
C GLU A 123 -4.00 16.83 11.86
N LEU A 124 -3.57 16.60 10.63
CA LEU A 124 -2.19 16.25 10.34
C LEU A 124 -1.25 17.39 10.75
N GLN A 125 -1.55 18.65 10.38
CA GLN A 125 -0.74 19.80 10.77
C GLN A 125 -0.55 19.89 12.29
N VAL A 126 -1.64 19.71 13.06
CA VAL A 126 -1.55 19.69 14.53
C VAL A 126 -0.63 18.60 15.03
N ALA A 127 -0.69 17.40 14.46
CA ALA A 127 0.20 16.29 14.85
C ALA A 127 1.67 16.56 14.48
N LEU A 128 1.92 17.19 13.34
CA LEU A 128 3.25 17.58 12.90
C LEU A 128 3.85 18.63 13.86
N ASP A 129 3.10 19.67 14.20
CA ASP A 129 3.53 20.73 15.13
C ASP A 129 3.85 20.14 16.52
N GLN A 130 2.96 19.30 17.05
CA GLN A 130 3.17 18.62 18.34
C GLN A 130 4.40 17.71 18.34
N SER A 131 4.79 17.18 17.19
CA SER A 131 5.94 16.29 17.07
C SER A 131 7.27 17.00 17.35
N VAL A 132 7.31 18.31 17.22
CA VAL A 132 8.50 19.16 17.35
C VAL A 132 8.36 20.23 18.43
N ASP A 133 7.28 20.26 19.20
CA ASP A 133 7.04 21.23 20.29
C ASP A 133 7.69 20.85 21.63
N GLY A 134 8.44 19.76 21.69
CA GLY A 134 9.07 19.28 22.92
C GLY A 134 10.51 19.75 23.09
N ARG A 135 11.07 19.56 24.31
CA ARG A 135 12.51 19.74 24.56
C ARG A 135 13.37 18.83 23.68
N VAL A 136 12.85 17.68 23.32
CA VAL A 136 13.47 16.73 22.39
C VAL A 136 12.59 16.68 21.15
N LEU A 137 13.16 17.06 20.03
CA LEU A 137 12.46 17.02 18.76
C LEU A 137 12.33 15.58 18.29
N ASN A 138 11.11 15.18 17.96
CA ASN A 138 10.81 13.85 17.42
C ASN A 138 9.99 13.99 16.12
N PRO A 139 10.60 14.52 15.06
CA PRO A 139 9.88 14.84 13.83
C PRO A 139 9.28 13.59 13.19
N VAL A 140 8.14 13.78 12.54
CA VAL A 140 7.51 12.75 11.71
C VAL A 140 8.43 12.42 10.53
N GLY A 141 8.60 11.14 10.27
CA GLY A 141 9.42 10.62 9.17
C GLY A 141 8.61 10.30 7.91
N VAL A 142 7.36 9.89 8.08
CA VAL A 142 6.47 9.54 6.96
C VAL A 142 5.01 9.65 7.40
N VAL A 143 4.14 10.00 6.46
CA VAL A 143 2.68 9.88 6.58
C VAL A 143 2.23 8.70 5.73
N SER A 144 1.38 7.83 6.28
CA SER A 144 0.81 6.69 5.57
C SER A 144 -0.70 6.82 5.50
N ILE A 145 -1.25 6.61 4.31
CA ILE A 145 -2.69 6.61 4.05
C ILE A 145 -3.08 5.25 3.49
N GLU A 146 -4.10 4.60 4.08
CA GLU A 146 -4.80 3.48 3.48
C GLU A 146 -6.03 4.01 2.75
N SER A 147 -6.21 3.63 1.49
CA SER A 147 -7.45 3.91 0.77
C SER A 147 -7.66 2.88 -0.36
N PRO A 148 -8.85 2.25 -0.43
CA PRO A 148 -9.99 2.26 0.52
C PRO A 148 -9.66 1.66 1.89
N VAL A 149 -10.28 2.17 2.94
CA VAL A 149 -10.06 1.72 4.33
C VAL A 149 -10.90 0.48 4.63
N ARG A 150 -10.25 -0.69 4.67
CA ARG A 150 -10.95 -1.97 4.83
C ARG A 150 -11.82 -2.03 6.09
N ARG A 151 -11.29 -1.61 7.23
CA ARG A 151 -11.98 -1.65 8.54
C ARG A 151 -13.19 -0.71 8.61
N GLN A 152 -13.27 0.26 7.70
CA GLN A 152 -14.38 1.19 7.55
C GLN A 152 -15.23 0.86 6.30
N ALA A 153 -15.48 -0.43 6.07
CA ALA A 153 -16.30 -0.95 4.97
C ALA A 153 -15.86 -0.48 3.57
N GLY A 154 -14.57 -0.26 3.38
CA GLY A 154 -14.02 0.19 2.10
C GLY A 154 -14.28 1.65 1.77
N GLN A 155 -14.55 2.48 2.77
CA GLN A 155 -14.67 3.92 2.55
C GLN A 155 -13.37 4.49 1.98
N VAL A 156 -13.52 5.37 1.00
CA VAL A 156 -12.41 6.02 0.31
C VAL A 156 -12.10 7.35 1.00
N VAL A 157 -10.82 7.66 1.17
CA VAL A 157 -10.40 9.01 1.54
C VAL A 157 -10.79 9.97 0.41
N PRO A 158 -11.50 11.08 0.67
CA PRO A 158 -11.88 12.03 -0.38
C PRO A 158 -10.67 12.54 -1.15
N TRP A 159 -10.84 12.70 -2.46
CA TRP A 159 -9.77 13.15 -3.35
C TRP A 159 -9.14 14.46 -2.91
N ASP A 160 -9.97 15.46 -2.58
CA ASP A 160 -9.51 16.77 -2.15
C ASP A 160 -8.68 16.71 -0.85
N GLU A 161 -9.05 15.80 0.06
CA GLU A 161 -8.28 15.58 1.29
C GLU A 161 -6.94 14.88 1.02
N MET A 162 -6.90 13.90 0.11
CA MET A 162 -5.63 13.31 -0.30
C MET A 162 -4.68 14.34 -0.90
N GLN A 163 -5.21 15.22 -1.75
CA GLN A 163 -4.44 16.31 -2.34
C GLN A 163 -3.93 17.29 -1.28
N ALA A 164 -4.79 17.69 -0.34
CA ALA A 164 -4.43 18.61 0.74
C ALA A 164 -3.33 18.02 1.65
N ILE A 165 -3.45 16.73 2.00
CA ILE A 165 -2.44 16.02 2.81
C ILE A 165 -1.12 15.90 2.03
N SER A 166 -1.17 15.50 0.76
CA SER A 166 0.02 15.39 -0.10
C SER A 166 0.75 16.73 -0.22
N HIS A 167 0.01 17.81 -0.46
CA HIS A 167 0.55 19.17 -0.57
C HIS A 167 1.22 19.63 0.75
N LEU A 168 0.52 19.46 1.87
CA LEU A 168 1.05 19.77 3.20
C LEU A 168 2.36 19.02 3.48
N CYS A 169 2.41 17.72 3.16
CA CYS A 169 3.59 16.90 3.34
C CYS A 169 4.75 17.34 2.44
N ALA A 170 4.47 17.70 1.19
CA ALA A 170 5.46 18.21 0.24
C ALA A 170 6.08 19.53 0.72
N GLU A 171 5.28 20.47 1.25
CA GLU A 171 5.77 21.74 1.82
C GLU A 171 6.72 21.52 3.00
N GLN A 172 6.54 20.43 3.75
CA GLN A 172 7.35 20.11 4.93
C GLN A 172 8.43 19.05 4.66
N ALA A 173 8.61 18.64 3.41
CA ALA A 173 9.54 17.58 2.99
C ALA A 173 9.35 16.28 3.81
N ILE A 174 8.10 15.89 4.01
CA ILE A 174 7.70 14.64 4.65
C ILE A 174 7.17 13.70 3.56
N PRO A 175 7.77 12.52 3.35
CA PRO A 175 7.28 11.57 2.36
C PRO A 175 5.92 11.01 2.73
N VAL A 176 5.13 10.66 1.70
CA VAL A 176 3.80 10.07 1.85
C VAL A 176 3.75 8.70 1.19
N HIS A 177 3.25 7.71 1.92
CA HIS A 177 3.05 6.33 1.47
C HIS A 177 1.58 6.00 1.32
N LEU A 178 1.19 5.39 0.18
CA LEU A 178 -0.15 4.83 -0.01
C LEU A 178 -0.17 3.32 0.24
N ASP A 179 -0.87 2.89 1.27
CA ASP A 179 -1.38 1.52 1.30
C ASP A 179 -2.56 1.44 0.31
N GLY A 180 -2.21 1.17 -0.93
CA GLY A 180 -3.12 1.02 -2.06
C GLY A 180 -3.52 -0.42 -2.32
N ALA A 181 -3.64 -1.24 -1.26
CA ALA A 181 -3.98 -2.66 -1.39
C ALA A 181 -5.19 -2.92 -2.30
N ARG A 182 -6.10 -1.94 -2.43
CA ARG A 182 -7.30 -1.98 -3.29
C ARG A 182 -7.38 -0.79 -4.26
N LEU A 183 -6.25 -0.22 -4.63
CA LEU A 183 -6.16 1.00 -5.47
C LEU A 183 -6.92 0.86 -6.79
N TYR A 184 -6.80 -0.27 -7.49
CA TYR A 184 -7.50 -0.46 -8.77
C TYR A 184 -9.02 -0.52 -8.60
N MET A 185 -9.50 -1.11 -7.51
CA MET A 185 -10.94 -1.09 -7.18
C MET A 185 -11.41 0.33 -6.85
N MET A 186 -10.61 1.08 -6.10
CA MET A 186 -10.89 2.49 -5.79
C MET A 186 -10.98 3.34 -7.05
N SER A 187 -10.02 3.20 -7.95
CA SER A 187 -10.00 3.91 -9.23
C SER A 187 -11.28 3.66 -10.05
N VAL A 188 -11.70 2.39 -10.17
CA VAL A 188 -12.94 2.05 -10.87
C VAL A 188 -14.17 2.67 -10.19
N ALA A 189 -14.21 2.64 -8.87
CA ALA A 189 -15.36 3.14 -8.10
C ALA A 189 -15.49 4.67 -8.14
N THR A 190 -14.37 5.39 -8.21
CA THR A 190 -14.34 6.86 -8.17
C THR A 190 -14.25 7.50 -9.56
N GLY A 191 -13.80 6.76 -10.56
CA GLY A 191 -13.51 7.28 -11.90
C GLY A 191 -12.18 8.05 -12.00
N ILE A 192 -11.40 8.12 -10.92
CA ILE A 192 -10.07 8.76 -10.91
C ILE A 192 -9.03 7.72 -11.28
N GLY A 193 -8.08 8.07 -12.14
CA GLY A 193 -7.06 7.15 -12.63
C GLY A 193 -6.10 6.66 -11.53
N ILE A 194 -5.62 5.41 -11.66
CA ILE A 194 -4.64 4.86 -10.70
C ILE A 194 -3.37 5.68 -10.65
N ARG A 195 -2.96 6.25 -11.79
CA ARG A 195 -1.79 7.11 -11.89
C ARG A 195 -2.02 8.43 -11.17
N ASP A 196 -3.20 9.03 -11.31
CA ASP A 196 -3.52 10.29 -10.63
C ASP A 196 -3.46 10.10 -9.11
N TYR A 197 -3.99 8.97 -8.59
CA TYR A 197 -3.81 8.62 -7.18
C TYR A 197 -2.34 8.43 -6.82
N ALA A 198 -1.61 7.64 -7.60
CA ALA A 198 -0.22 7.33 -7.30
C ALA A 198 0.68 8.58 -7.29
N ASP A 199 0.38 9.58 -8.12
CA ASP A 199 1.16 10.83 -8.21
C ASP A 199 1.14 11.66 -6.92
N LEU A 200 0.15 11.46 -6.05
CA LEU A 200 0.08 12.12 -4.75
C LEU A 200 1.03 11.52 -3.69
N PHE A 201 1.68 10.39 -3.97
CA PHE A 201 2.44 9.61 -2.98
C PHE A 201 3.87 9.32 -3.48
N ASP A 202 4.84 9.34 -2.57
CA ASP A 202 6.24 8.98 -2.86
C ASP A 202 6.40 7.47 -3.10
N SER A 203 5.59 6.67 -2.42
CA SER A 203 5.53 5.23 -2.64
C SER A 203 4.12 4.68 -2.55
N VAL A 204 3.86 3.61 -3.30
CA VAL A 204 2.55 2.96 -3.39
C VAL A 204 2.72 1.45 -3.27
N TYR A 205 1.98 0.83 -2.37
CA TYR A 205 1.82 -0.61 -2.28
C TYR A 205 0.54 -1.04 -2.99
N VAL A 206 0.61 -2.13 -3.76
CA VAL A 206 -0.53 -2.79 -4.41
C VAL A 206 -0.53 -4.28 -4.09
N SER A 207 -1.71 -4.83 -3.78
CA SER A 207 -1.86 -6.26 -3.49
C SER A 207 -2.13 -7.08 -4.75
N MET A 208 -1.40 -8.18 -4.92
CA MET A 208 -1.58 -9.09 -6.06
C MET A 208 -2.63 -10.17 -5.80
N TYR A 209 -2.85 -10.56 -4.54
CA TYR A 209 -3.73 -11.70 -4.19
C TYR A 209 -5.19 -11.31 -3.91
N LYS A 210 -5.50 -10.03 -3.79
CA LYS A 210 -6.86 -9.60 -3.45
C LYS A 210 -7.81 -9.68 -4.64
N TYR A 211 -7.47 -9.07 -5.76
CA TYR A 211 -8.36 -8.98 -6.94
C TYR A 211 -7.66 -9.29 -8.28
N PHE A 212 -6.36 -9.53 -8.29
CA PHE A 212 -5.67 -10.02 -9.48
C PHE A 212 -5.60 -11.54 -9.57
N GLY A 213 -6.13 -12.25 -8.56
CA GLY A 213 -6.19 -13.71 -8.56
C GLY A 213 -4.84 -14.41 -8.38
N ALA A 214 -3.79 -13.70 -7.96
CA ALA A 214 -2.55 -14.34 -7.58
C ALA A 214 -2.71 -15.07 -6.23
N PRO A 215 -1.98 -16.17 -5.98
CA PRO A 215 -2.09 -16.89 -4.71
C PRO A 215 -1.51 -16.11 -3.54
N PHE A 216 -0.56 -15.23 -3.77
CA PHE A 216 0.09 -14.33 -2.79
C PHE A 216 0.87 -13.24 -3.53
N GLY A 217 1.43 -12.31 -2.78
CA GLY A 217 2.33 -11.30 -3.29
C GLY A 217 1.78 -9.88 -3.26
N ALA A 218 2.71 -8.97 -3.34
CA ALA A 218 2.52 -7.52 -3.32
C ALA A 218 3.53 -6.87 -4.27
N VAL A 219 3.27 -5.65 -4.70
CA VAL A 219 4.26 -4.82 -5.40
C VAL A 219 4.33 -3.47 -4.68
N LEU A 220 5.55 -3.05 -4.37
CA LEU A 220 5.86 -1.71 -3.87
C LEU A 220 6.48 -0.91 -5.01
N ALA A 221 5.96 0.27 -5.29
CA ALA A 221 6.42 1.15 -6.36
C ALA A 221 6.80 2.53 -5.81
N GLY A 222 7.80 3.16 -6.43
CA GLY A 222 8.31 4.47 -6.03
C GLY A 222 9.37 4.99 -7.00
N SER A 223 10.24 5.92 -6.54
CA SER A 223 11.40 6.34 -7.31
C SER A 223 12.49 5.25 -7.33
N SER A 224 13.38 5.33 -8.32
CA SER A 224 14.54 4.40 -8.41
C SER A 224 15.49 4.54 -7.22
N GLU A 225 15.62 5.75 -6.67
CA GLU A 225 16.42 5.98 -5.46
C GLU A 225 15.77 5.34 -4.22
N PHE A 226 14.44 5.34 -4.16
CA PHE A 226 13.70 4.74 -3.06
C PHE A 226 13.80 3.21 -3.07
N MET A 227 13.82 2.55 -4.23
CA MET A 227 13.94 1.09 -4.39
C MET A 227 15.37 0.61 -4.14
#